data_1b09c50a48e2208f509e09b1c9f288ec
#
_entry.id   1b09c50a48e2208f509e09b1c9f288ec
#
_cell.length_a   1.000
_cell.length_b   1.000
_cell.length_c   1.000
_cell.angle_alpha   90.00
_cell.angle_beta   90.00
_cell.angle_gamma   90.00
#
_symmetry.space_group_name_H-M   'P 1'
#
loop_
_entity.id
_entity.type
_entity.pdbx_description
1 polymer ?
#
loop_
_entity_poly.entity_id
_entity_poly.type
_entity_poly.pdbx_seq_one_letter_code
_entity_poly.pdbx_strand_id
1 'polypeptide(L)'
;MVKHFITFCFALLIAGLAKSQTRKIVDVHFHIRSAGDYGPVPPPNPVSGKQPHASSNEEIYESNIKLLRKYNVVKAISSGTLLRSADFMANDSSRFLPALEFPDHQNNALPDTATFRKLALAKKFVAFGELGLQYEGETLADPKYAPYLAICEQTGIPVLLHTGEAAPNTPYMPCCPKFTINSGRPLLIEPVLIKYPKLKVMLMHMGFPFLEETKAILNVYPQVSVDISVIDWAVPTEEFYSYLRSLLIAGFGDRLMYGSDQMIWEDAIEISINKIEKAPFLSAKQKQAIFYDNAVKFFGLK
;
A
#
# COMPACT_ATOMS: atom_id res chain seq x y z
N MET A 1 -69.68 -23.53 -33.84
CA MET A 1 -68.36 -24.12 -33.50
C MET A 1 -67.29 -23.06 -33.77
N VAL A 2 -66.85 -22.35 -32.71
CA VAL A 2 -65.82 -21.31 -32.84
C VAL A 2 -64.56 -21.85 -32.14
N LYS A 3 -63.49 -22.09 -32.95
CA LYS A 3 -62.20 -22.58 -32.47
C LYS A 3 -61.39 -21.36 -32.02
N HIS A 4 -61.09 -21.28 -30.74
CA HIS A 4 -60.14 -20.29 -30.19
C HIS A 4 -58.73 -20.86 -30.32
N PHE A 5 -57.88 -20.15 -31.10
CA PHE A 5 -56.43 -20.35 -31.14
C PHE A 5 -55.78 -19.55 -30.02
N ILE A 6 -55.21 -20.24 -29.04
CA ILE A 6 -54.39 -19.61 -27.99
C ILE A 6 -52.94 -19.61 -28.51
N THR A 7 -52.44 -18.44 -28.84
CA THR A 7 -51.02 -18.23 -29.20
C THR A 7 -50.23 -18.04 -27.92
N PHE A 8 -49.40 -19.01 -27.58
CA PHE A 8 -48.43 -18.93 -26.48
C PHE A 8 -47.19 -18.14 -26.99
N CYS A 9 -47.04 -16.91 -26.54
CA CYS A 9 -45.77 -16.18 -26.69
C CYS A 9 -44.76 -16.64 -25.66
N PHE A 10 -43.75 -17.42 -26.07
CA PHE A 10 -42.58 -17.71 -25.30
C PHE A 10 -41.66 -16.48 -25.35
N ALA A 11 -41.64 -15.68 -24.31
CA ALA A 11 -40.65 -14.64 -24.09
C ALA A 11 -39.35 -15.34 -23.60
N LEU A 12 -38.37 -15.51 -24.51
CA LEU A 12 -37.02 -15.88 -24.15
C LEU A 12 -36.38 -14.74 -23.35
N LEU A 13 -36.28 -14.89 -22.02
CA LEU A 13 -35.39 -14.09 -21.18
C LEU A 13 -33.94 -14.49 -21.52
N ILE A 14 -33.29 -13.74 -22.39
CA ILE A 14 -31.86 -13.79 -22.54
C ILE A 14 -31.27 -13.05 -21.34
N ALA A 15 -31.01 -13.79 -20.26
CA ALA A 15 -30.15 -13.31 -19.17
C ALA A 15 -28.73 -13.18 -19.73
N GLY A 16 -28.42 -12.00 -20.25
CA GLY A 16 -27.05 -11.64 -20.60
C GLY A 16 -26.18 -11.78 -19.35
N LEU A 17 -25.34 -12.82 -19.32
CA LEU A 17 -24.20 -12.91 -18.41
C LEU A 17 -23.28 -11.72 -18.73
N ALA A 18 -23.58 -10.55 -18.15
CA ALA A 18 -22.61 -9.49 -18.07
C ALA A 18 -21.41 -10.09 -17.30
N LYS A 19 -20.33 -10.41 -18.02
CA LYS A 19 -19.04 -10.64 -17.41
C LYS A 19 -18.79 -9.40 -16.56
N SER A 20 -18.95 -9.53 -15.23
CA SER A 20 -18.52 -8.50 -14.30
C SER A 20 -17.05 -8.23 -14.62
N GLN A 21 -16.78 -7.10 -15.25
CA GLN A 21 -15.41 -6.68 -15.49
C GLN A 21 -14.77 -6.55 -14.12
N THR A 22 -13.81 -7.41 -13.82
CA THR A 22 -13.13 -7.40 -12.53
C THR A 22 -12.55 -6.00 -12.31
N ARG A 23 -12.89 -5.39 -11.16
CA ARG A 23 -12.43 -4.06 -10.77
C ARG A 23 -10.91 -3.96 -10.96
N LYS A 24 -10.44 -2.85 -11.52
CA LYS A 24 -9.00 -2.55 -11.51
C LYS A 24 -8.57 -2.20 -10.10
N ILE A 25 -7.38 -2.64 -9.72
CA ILE A 25 -6.77 -2.37 -8.42
C ILE A 25 -5.42 -1.70 -8.65
N VAL A 26 -5.11 -0.69 -7.85
CA VAL A 26 -3.78 -0.13 -7.66
C VAL A 26 -3.34 -0.54 -6.25
N ASP A 27 -2.29 -1.32 -6.16
CA ASP A 27 -1.63 -1.64 -4.91
C ASP A 27 -0.60 -0.55 -4.60
N VAL A 28 -0.85 0.28 -3.59
CA VAL A 28 0.02 1.41 -3.27
C VAL A 28 1.15 1.05 -2.30
N HIS A 29 1.16 -0.21 -1.82
CA HIS A 29 2.14 -0.71 -0.87
C HIS A 29 2.49 -2.16 -1.20
N PHE A 30 3.35 -2.31 -2.18
CA PHE A 30 3.86 -3.61 -2.60
C PHE A 30 5.36 -3.67 -2.36
N HIS A 31 5.86 -4.72 -1.70
CA HIS A 31 7.30 -4.89 -1.48
C HIS A 31 7.95 -5.76 -2.53
N ILE A 32 9.10 -5.32 -3.03
CA ILE A 32 10.01 -6.14 -3.83
C ILE A 32 11.08 -6.70 -2.90
N ARG A 33 10.92 -7.97 -2.54
CA ARG A 33 11.87 -8.70 -1.69
C ARG A 33 12.71 -9.66 -2.50
N SER A 34 13.88 -10.04 -1.96
CA SER A 34 14.74 -11.05 -2.52
C SER A 34 14.73 -12.32 -1.68
N ALA A 35 15.00 -13.45 -2.30
CA ALA A 35 15.22 -14.69 -1.59
C ALA A 35 16.33 -14.50 -0.53
N GLY A 36 16.05 -14.95 0.70
CA GLY A 36 16.96 -14.79 1.84
C GLY A 36 16.79 -13.51 2.66
N ASP A 37 16.00 -12.52 2.23
CA ASP A 37 15.74 -11.30 3.03
C ASP A 37 15.14 -11.63 4.42
N TYR A 38 14.43 -12.74 4.52
CA TYR A 38 13.85 -13.25 5.78
C TYR A 38 14.57 -14.53 6.27
N GLY A 39 15.85 -14.69 5.92
CA GLY A 39 16.65 -15.84 6.26
C GLY A 39 16.54 -16.99 5.26
N PRO A 40 17.33 -18.07 5.46
CA PRO A 40 17.40 -19.19 4.51
C PRO A 40 16.10 -20.00 4.41
N VAL A 41 15.29 -19.96 5.48
CA VAL A 41 13.93 -20.52 5.50
C VAL A 41 13.01 -19.41 5.98
N PRO A 42 12.29 -18.76 5.09
CA PRO A 42 11.39 -17.66 5.48
C PRO A 42 10.27 -18.19 6.39
N PRO A 43 9.78 -17.39 7.34
CA PRO A 43 8.69 -17.80 8.23
C PRO A 43 7.38 -17.95 7.45
N PRO A 44 6.47 -18.83 7.90
CA PRO A 44 5.13 -18.89 7.32
C PRO A 44 4.36 -17.58 7.56
N ASN A 45 3.39 -17.31 6.70
CA ASN A 45 2.49 -16.18 6.89
C ASN A 45 1.82 -16.28 8.28
N PRO A 46 1.92 -15.24 9.12
CA PRO A 46 1.44 -15.30 10.51
C PRO A 46 -0.08 -15.45 10.63
N VAL A 47 -0.82 -15.16 9.56
CA VAL A 47 -2.30 -15.25 9.56
C VAL A 47 -2.79 -16.57 8.94
N SER A 48 -2.27 -16.95 7.78
CA SER A 48 -2.71 -18.15 7.06
C SER A 48 -1.94 -19.41 7.46
N GLY A 49 -0.74 -19.28 8.02
CA GLY A 49 0.18 -20.39 8.30
C GLY A 49 0.85 -20.97 7.04
N LYS A 50 0.62 -20.41 5.87
CA LYS A 50 1.22 -20.87 4.62
C LYS A 50 2.67 -20.47 4.50
N GLN A 51 3.49 -21.39 4.00
CA GLN A 51 4.85 -21.07 3.59
C GLN A 51 4.82 -20.22 2.33
N PRO A 52 5.61 -19.12 2.26
CA PRO A 52 5.72 -18.33 1.05
C PRO A 52 6.54 -19.07 -0.02
N HIS A 53 6.25 -18.78 -1.27
CA HIS A 53 7.07 -19.20 -2.40
C HIS A 53 8.25 -18.23 -2.55
N ALA A 54 9.33 -18.48 -1.82
CA ALA A 54 10.45 -17.54 -1.68
C ALA A 54 11.84 -18.22 -1.68
N SER A 55 11.98 -19.38 -2.35
CA SER A 55 13.24 -20.09 -2.46
C SER A 55 14.20 -19.45 -3.47
N SER A 56 13.66 -18.65 -4.40
CA SER A 56 14.42 -17.88 -5.39
C SER A 56 13.70 -16.56 -5.73
N ASN A 57 14.43 -15.60 -6.31
CA ASN A 57 13.83 -14.35 -6.78
C ASN A 57 12.78 -14.59 -7.89
N GLU A 58 13.01 -15.58 -8.73
CA GLU A 58 12.07 -15.96 -9.78
C GLU A 58 10.76 -16.50 -9.18
N GLU A 59 10.85 -17.38 -8.18
CA GLU A 59 9.67 -17.92 -7.49
C GLU A 59 8.86 -16.82 -6.77
N ILE A 60 9.56 -15.87 -6.11
CA ILE A 60 8.91 -14.70 -5.52
C ILE A 60 8.16 -13.89 -6.59
N TYR A 61 8.81 -13.62 -7.73
CA TYR A 61 8.18 -12.90 -8.83
C TYR A 61 6.94 -13.63 -9.36
N GLU A 62 7.07 -14.91 -9.71
CA GLU A 62 5.99 -15.69 -10.32
C GLU A 62 4.79 -15.89 -9.39
N SER A 63 5.03 -16.14 -8.10
CA SER A 63 3.96 -16.29 -7.11
C SER A 63 3.17 -14.99 -6.92
N ASN A 64 3.86 -13.86 -6.84
CA ASN A 64 3.24 -12.55 -6.72
C ASN A 64 2.47 -12.18 -8.00
N ILE A 65 3.10 -12.26 -9.19
CA ILE A 65 2.47 -11.87 -10.45
C ILE A 65 1.21 -12.69 -10.77
N LYS A 66 1.19 -13.95 -10.37
CA LYS A 66 0.00 -14.81 -10.47
C LYS A 66 -1.19 -14.23 -9.73
N LEU A 67 -0.99 -13.75 -8.49
CA LEU A 67 -2.06 -13.15 -7.69
C LEU A 67 -2.42 -11.74 -8.16
N LEU A 68 -1.43 -10.91 -8.51
CA LEU A 68 -1.69 -9.59 -9.08
C LEU A 68 -2.54 -9.68 -10.36
N ARG A 69 -2.28 -10.66 -11.23
CA ARG A 69 -3.10 -10.93 -12.42
C ARG A 69 -4.48 -11.46 -12.08
N LYS A 70 -4.57 -12.42 -11.15
CA LYS A 70 -5.85 -13.01 -10.69
C LYS A 70 -6.82 -11.95 -10.20
N TYR A 71 -6.32 -10.98 -9.43
CA TYR A 71 -7.13 -9.92 -8.83
C TYR A 71 -7.19 -8.63 -9.64
N ASN A 72 -6.67 -8.63 -10.87
CA ASN A 72 -6.63 -7.45 -11.74
C ASN A 72 -5.94 -6.23 -11.08
N VAL A 73 -4.85 -6.48 -10.35
CA VAL A 73 -3.97 -5.42 -9.85
C VAL A 73 -3.19 -4.89 -11.06
N VAL A 74 -3.58 -3.72 -11.55
CA VAL A 74 -3.04 -3.14 -12.80
C VAL A 74 -1.79 -2.32 -12.57
N LYS A 75 -1.59 -1.80 -11.36
CA LYS A 75 -0.40 -1.06 -10.93
C LYS A 75 -0.03 -1.47 -9.51
N ALA A 76 1.27 -1.49 -9.22
CA ALA A 76 1.84 -1.70 -7.89
C ALA A 76 2.93 -0.65 -7.64
N ILE A 77 2.76 0.19 -6.63
CA ILE A 77 3.81 1.08 -6.15
C ILE A 77 4.78 0.20 -5.34
N SER A 78 5.97 0.01 -5.89
CA SER A 78 6.84 -1.10 -5.49
C SER A 78 8.00 -0.60 -4.65
N SER A 79 7.88 -0.72 -3.33
CA SER A 79 8.92 -0.38 -2.35
C SER A 79 10.08 -1.37 -2.42
N GLY A 80 11.29 -0.83 -2.54
CA GLY A 80 12.51 -1.60 -2.64
C GLY A 80 13.69 -0.76 -3.15
N THR A 81 14.84 -1.39 -3.39
CA THR A 81 15.95 -0.72 -4.09
C THR A 81 15.60 -0.51 -5.55
N LEU A 82 16.21 0.50 -6.18
CA LEU A 82 16.02 0.72 -7.62
C LEU A 82 16.54 -0.45 -8.47
N LEU A 83 17.54 -1.19 -7.97
CA LEU A 83 18.06 -2.39 -8.64
C LEU A 83 17.03 -3.51 -8.66
N ARG A 84 16.45 -3.86 -7.49
CA ARG A 84 15.38 -4.86 -7.39
C ARG A 84 14.16 -4.47 -8.22
N SER A 85 13.80 -3.19 -8.20
CA SER A 85 12.70 -2.67 -9.01
C SER A 85 12.95 -2.85 -10.50
N ALA A 86 14.20 -2.69 -10.95
CA ALA A 86 14.56 -2.90 -12.35
C ALA A 86 14.33 -4.36 -12.79
N ASP A 87 14.62 -5.35 -11.93
CA ASP A 87 14.41 -6.77 -12.22
C ASP A 87 12.91 -7.09 -12.40
N PHE A 88 12.07 -6.58 -11.51
CA PHE A 88 10.60 -6.73 -11.63
C PHE A 88 10.06 -6.01 -12.87
N MET A 89 10.54 -4.80 -13.15
CA MET A 89 10.13 -4.02 -14.33
C MET A 89 10.61 -4.64 -15.63
N ALA A 90 11.73 -5.37 -15.66
CA ALA A 90 12.17 -6.08 -16.86
C ALA A 90 11.13 -7.10 -17.35
N ASN A 91 10.34 -7.65 -16.41
CA ASN A 91 9.31 -8.63 -16.73
C ASN A 91 7.91 -7.99 -16.95
N ASP A 92 7.57 -6.88 -16.25
CA ASP A 92 6.29 -6.18 -16.42
C ASP A 92 6.40 -4.69 -16.02
N SER A 93 7.06 -3.90 -16.88
CA SER A 93 7.25 -2.44 -16.66
C SER A 93 5.94 -1.65 -16.64
N SER A 94 4.87 -2.23 -17.17
CA SER A 94 3.56 -1.58 -17.19
C SER A 94 2.88 -1.61 -15.82
N ARG A 95 3.20 -2.60 -15.00
CA ARG A 95 2.57 -2.82 -13.68
C ARG A 95 3.37 -2.20 -12.55
N PHE A 96 4.67 -2.46 -12.48
CA PHE A 96 5.51 -2.05 -11.35
C PHE A 96 6.00 -0.60 -11.50
N LEU A 97 5.71 0.22 -10.50
CA LEU A 97 6.11 1.62 -10.40
C LEU A 97 7.05 1.76 -9.19
N PRO A 98 8.35 1.99 -9.41
CA PRO A 98 9.33 1.98 -8.31
C PRO A 98 9.05 3.04 -7.25
N ALA A 99 9.14 2.64 -5.98
CA ALA A 99 9.27 3.53 -4.84
C ALA A 99 10.61 3.27 -4.15
N LEU A 100 11.31 4.32 -3.75
CA LEU A 100 12.61 4.20 -3.10
C LEU A 100 12.44 3.98 -1.60
N GLU A 101 12.56 2.73 -1.16
CA GLU A 101 12.45 2.30 0.24
C GLU A 101 13.68 2.70 1.06
N PHE A 102 13.47 3.05 2.34
CA PHE A 102 14.55 3.32 3.29
C PHE A 102 14.08 3.21 4.75
N PRO A 103 14.84 2.55 5.65
CA PRO A 103 15.92 1.61 5.28
C PRO A 103 15.36 0.39 4.59
N ASP A 104 16.15 -0.27 3.74
CA ASP A 104 15.80 -1.57 3.22
C ASP A 104 16.66 -2.68 3.84
N HIS A 105 16.29 -3.95 3.63
CA HIS A 105 16.96 -5.11 4.23
C HIS A 105 18.44 -5.26 3.86
N GLN A 106 18.91 -4.60 2.82
CA GLN A 106 20.29 -4.74 2.30
C GLN A 106 21.09 -3.44 2.37
N ASN A 107 20.43 -2.29 2.48
CA ASN A 107 21.11 -1.00 2.41
C ASN A 107 20.43 0.04 3.31
N ASN A 108 21.13 0.44 4.36
CA ASN A 108 20.69 1.47 5.30
C ASN A 108 21.24 2.87 4.97
N ALA A 109 21.66 3.10 3.71
CA ALA A 109 22.16 4.40 3.27
C ALA A 109 21.28 4.99 2.18
N LEU A 110 20.79 6.21 2.40
CA LEU A 110 20.18 6.99 1.33
C LEU A 110 21.28 7.43 0.33
N PRO A 111 20.97 7.51 -0.97
CA PRO A 111 21.86 8.18 -1.91
C PRO A 111 22.10 9.62 -1.45
N ASP A 112 23.24 10.20 -1.76
CA ASP A 112 23.47 11.62 -1.52
C ASP A 112 22.38 12.47 -2.19
N THR A 113 22.17 13.69 -1.68
CA THR A 113 21.05 14.53 -2.12
C THR A 113 21.14 14.97 -3.59
N ALA A 114 22.35 15.07 -4.16
CA ALA A 114 22.53 15.38 -5.58
C ALA A 114 22.08 14.22 -6.46
N THR A 115 22.50 13.01 -6.10
CA THR A 115 22.07 11.76 -6.75
C THR A 115 20.57 11.57 -6.60
N PHE A 116 20.01 11.74 -5.40
CA PHE A 116 18.57 11.63 -5.16
C PHE A 116 17.79 12.62 -6.06
N ARG A 117 18.22 13.89 -6.13
CA ARG A 117 17.61 14.90 -6.99
C ARG A 117 17.66 14.50 -8.47
N LYS A 118 18.80 14.00 -8.93
CA LYS A 118 18.98 13.53 -10.33
C LYS A 118 17.99 12.39 -10.65
N LEU A 119 17.88 11.42 -9.76
CA LEU A 119 16.95 10.29 -9.91
C LEU A 119 15.49 10.74 -9.91
N ALA A 120 15.12 11.64 -8.99
CA ALA A 120 13.78 12.23 -8.89
C ALA A 120 13.38 12.99 -10.17
N LEU A 121 14.24 13.88 -10.65
CA LEU A 121 14.01 14.62 -11.90
C LEU A 121 13.93 13.71 -13.13
N ALA A 122 14.71 12.62 -13.14
CA ALA A 122 14.67 11.61 -14.19
C ALA A 122 13.48 10.61 -14.04
N LYS A 123 12.62 10.81 -13.02
CA LYS A 123 11.45 9.96 -12.73
C LYS A 123 11.81 8.47 -12.61
N LYS A 124 12.95 8.19 -11.97
CA LYS A 124 13.40 6.81 -11.75
C LYS A 124 12.61 6.10 -10.65
N PHE A 125 11.87 6.85 -9.84
CA PHE A 125 10.90 6.35 -8.87
C PHE A 125 9.70 7.31 -8.80
N VAL A 126 8.54 6.80 -8.39
CA VAL A 126 7.28 7.55 -8.31
C VAL A 126 6.93 7.96 -6.88
N ALA A 127 7.62 7.41 -5.89
CA ALA A 127 7.44 7.71 -4.47
C ALA A 127 8.75 7.53 -3.70
N PHE A 128 8.91 8.27 -2.62
CA PHE A 128 9.99 8.09 -1.64
C PHE A 128 9.43 7.34 -0.44
N GLY A 129 9.73 6.08 -0.34
CA GLY A 129 9.21 5.14 0.68
C GLY A 129 9.08 3.70 0.14
N GLU A 130 8.74 2.77 1.00
CA GLU A 130 8.34 2.98 2.40
C GLU A 130 9.52 3.51 3.23
N LEU A 131 9.24 4.50 4.08
CA LEU A 131 10.22 5.00 5.05
C LEU A 131 9.94 4.40 6.42
N GLY A 132 10.69 3.38 6.80
CA GLY A 132 10.61 2.70 8.09
C GLY A 132 11.41 3.38 9.20
N LEU A 133 11.32 4.70 9.36
CA LEU A 133 12.19 5.49 10.22
C LEU A 133 12.08 5.12 11.70
N GLN A 134 10.91 4.71 12.15
CA GLN A 134 10.69 4.29 13.54
C GLN A 134 11.51 3.04 13.93
N TYR A 135 11.93 2.21 12.97
CA TYR A 135 12.81 1.07 13.22
C TYR A 135 14.23 1.51 13.62
N GLU A 136 14.62 2.72 13.22
CA GLU A 136 15.86 3.37 13.61
C GLU A 136 15.71 4.34 14.79
N GLY A 137 14.51 4.42 15.39
CA GLY A 137 14.20 5.38 16.46
C GLY A 137 14.09 6.82 15.97
N GLU A 138 13.84 7.02 14.68
CA GLU A 138 13.84 8.31 14.00
C GLU A 138 12.43 8.72 13.59
N THR A 139 12.29 9.99 13.19
CA THR A 139 11.05 10.55 12.66
C THR A 139 11.31 11.31 11.36
N LEU A 140 10.26 11.56 10.59
CA LEU A 140 10.37 12.34 9.37
C LEU A 140 10.82 13.79 9.62
N ALA A 141 10.66 14.28 10.85
CA ALA A 141 11.08 15.64 11.25
C ALA A 141 12.59 15.75 11.53
N ASP A 142 13.34 14.64 11.54
CA ASP A 142 14.78 14.69 11.77
C ASP A 142 15.48 15.50 10.66
N PRO A 143 16.39 16.44 11.03
CA PRO A 143 16.99 17.39 10.10
C PRO A 143 17.67 16.74 8.89
N LYS A 144 18.19 15.53 9.01
CA LYS A 144 18.86 14.82 7.91
C LYS A 144 17.93 14.51 6.73
N TYR A 145 16.61 14.43 6.95
CA TYR A 145 15.64 14.18 5.88
C TYR A 145 15.20 15.45 5.16
N ALA A 146 15.43 16.63 5.75
CA ALA A 146 14.97 17.91 5.19
C ALA A 146 15.38 18.16 3.72
N PRO A 147 16.61 17.85 3.24
CA PRO A 147 16.97 18.03 1.85
C PRO A 147 16.17 17.12 0.89
N TYR A 148 15.88 15.89 1.31
CA TYR A 148 15.08 14.93 0.52
C TYR A 148 13.63 15.37 0.44
N LEU A 149 13.04 15.81 1.54
CA LEU A 149 11.67 16.32 1.62
C LEU A 149 11.48 17.57 0.72
N ALA A 150 12.46 18.47 0.71
CA ALA A 150 12.44 19.62 -0.18
C ALA A 150 12.47 19.21 -1.67
N ILE A 151 13.24 18.17 -2.03
CA ILE A 151 13.25 17.62 -3.38
C ILE A 151 11.92 16.96 -3.71
N CYS A 152 11.35 16.18 -2.80
CA CYS A 152 10.04 15.56 -2.98
C CYS A 152 8.94 16.59 -3.20
N GLU A 153 8.89 17.67 -2.40
CA GLU A 153 7.94 18.75 -2.59
C GLU A 153 8.10 19.44 -3.95
N GLN A 154 9.34 19.76 -4.35
CA GLN A 154 9.65 20.42 -5.63
C GLN A 154 9.29 19.57 -6.85
N THR A 155 9.46 18.25 -6.75
CA THR A 155 9.23 17.32 -7.86
C THR A 155 7.82 16.72 -7.86
N GLY A 156 7.05 16.95 -6.78
CA GLY A 156 5.72 16.36 -6.59
C GLY A 156 5.73 14.87 -6.27
N ILE A 157 6.89 14.30 -5.93
CA ILE A 157 7.05 12.91 -5.50
C ILE A 157 6.50 12.78 -4.08
N PRO A 158 5.49 11.92 -3.83
CA PRO A 158 4.97 11.72 -2.48
C PRO A 158 5.95 10.94 -1.60
N VAL A 159 5.85 11.20 -0.29
CA VAL A 159 6.52 10.44 0.76
C VAL A 159 5.57 9.38 1.30
N LEU A 160 6.02 8.13 1.39
CA LEU A 160 5.28 7.00 1.97
C LEU A 160 5.95 6.67 3.30
N LEU A 161 5.28 6.98 4.40
CA LEU A 161 5.85 6.86 5.74
C LEU A 161 5.21 5.72 6.51
N HIS A 162 6.02 4.76 6.93
CA HIS A 162 5.59 3.75 7.90
C HIS A 162 5.12 4.43 9.18
N THR A 163 3.91 4.12 9.63
CA THR A 163 3.31 4.69 10.85
C THR A 163 2.60 3.61 11.67
N GLY A 164 2.40 3.88 12.95
CA GLY A 164 1.66 2.99 13.81
C GLY A 164 2.53 1.91 14.47
N GLU A 165 1.97 0.72 14.58
CA GLU A 165 2.64 -0.41 15.22
C GLU A 165 3.54 -1.20 14.25
N ALA A 166 4.24 -2.19 14.79
CA ALA A 166 5.03 -3.15 14.05
C ALA A 166 4.75 -4.57 14.57
N ALA A 167 5.40 -5.57 13.99
CA ALA A 167 5.26 -6.96 14.42
C ALA A 167 5.58 -7.13 15.92
N PRO A 168 4.95 -8.09 16.61
CA PRO A 168 5.27 -8.40 18.00
C PRO A 168 6.77 -8.68 18.18
N ASN A 169 7.33 -8.23 19.30
CA ASN A 169 8.75 -8.37 19.65
C ASN A 169 9.74 -7.55 18.81
N THR A 170 9.30 -6.68 17.90
CA THR A 170 10.19 -5.85 17.06
C THR A 170 11.33 -5.18 17.83
N PRO A 171 11.15 -4.54 19.03
CA PRO A 171 12.27 -3.91 19.75
C PRO A 171 13.33 -4.89 20.24
N TYR A 172 13.03 -6.17 20.28
CA TYR A 172 13.92 -7.24 20.76
C TYR A 172 14.56 -8.03 19.61
N MET A 173 14.22 -7.69 18.37
CA MET A 173 14.81 -8.32 17.19
C MET A 173 16.17 -7.69 16.87
N PRO A 174 17.15 -8.47 16.38
CA PRO A 174 18.47 -7.95 16.01
C PRO A 174 18.46 -6.82 14.97
N CYS A 175 17.46 -6.80 14.08
CA CYS A 175 17.30 -5.75 13.08
C CYS A 175 16.99 -4.38 13.68
N CYS A 176 16.27 -4.34 14.80
CA CYS A 176 15.47 -3.18 15.12
C CYS A 176 15.56 -2.75 16.60
N PRO A 177 16.78 -2.74 17.21
CA PRO A 177 16.96 -2.47 18.64
C PRO A 177 16.63 -1.02 19.03
N LYS A 178 16.46 -0.13 18.05
CA LYS A 178 16.10 1.27 18.27
C LYS A 178 14.61 1.53 18.04
N PHE A 179 13.86 0.51 17.65
CA PHE A 179 12.44 0.65 17.38
C PHE A 179 11.69 1.28 18.55
N THR A 180 10.85 2.25 18.25
CA THR A 180 9.90 2.83 19.20
C THR A 180 8.56 3.11 18.53
N ILE A 181 7.50 2.58 19.11
CA ILE A 181 6.14 2.81 18.62
C ILE A 181 5.77 4.31 18.67
N ASN A 182 6.38 5.06 19.59
CA ASN A 182 6.13 6.50 19.69
C ASN A 182 6.61 7.26 18.44
N SER A 183 7.67 6.82 17.77
CA SER A 183 8.15 7.42 16.52
C SER A 183 7.24 7.15 15.34
N GLY A 184 6.31 6.19 15.44
CA GLY A 184 5.28 5.90 14.44
C GLY A 184 3.98 6.70 14.58
N ARG A 185 3.90 7.66 15.53
CA ARG A 185 2.69 8.44 15.76
C ARG A 185 2.42 9.43 14.63
N PRO A 186 1.21 9.48 14.08
CA PRO A 186 0.83 10.39 12.98
C PRO A 186 1.12 11.87 13.25
N LEU A 187 0.93 12.35 14.47
CA LEU A 187 1.15 13.76 14.80
C LEU A 187 2.62 14.21 14.68
N LEU A 188 3.59 13.29 14.69
CA LEU A 188 5.00 13.63 14.55
C LEU A 188 5.39 14.18 13.18
N ILE A 189 4.52 14.03 12.15
CA ILE A 189 4.76 14.61 10.84
C ILE A 189 4.37 16.10 10.73
N GLU A 190 3.63 16.63 11.70
CA GLU A 190 3.09 18.00 11.63
C GLU A 190 4.15 19.08 11.36
N PRO A 191 5.33 19.07 12.01
CA PRO A 191 6.39 20.03 11.70
C PRO A 191 6.85 19.99 10.23
N VAL A 192 6.83 18.79 9.63
CA VAL A 192 7.17 18.60 8.20
C VAL A 192 6.09 19.20 7.32
N LEU A 193 4.82 18.97 7.61
CA LEU A 193 3.69 19.48 6.82
C LEU A 193 3.59 21.01 6.87
N ILE A 194 3.92 21.61 8.01
CA ILE A 194 4.02 23.07 8.16
C ILE A 194 5.14 23.62 7.29
N LYS A 195 6.31 22.96 7.31
CA LYS A 195 7.50 23.41 6.57
C LYS A 195 7.39 23.20 5.07
N TYR A 196 6.70 22.11 4.64
CA TYR A 196 6.55 21.70 3.25
C TYR A 196 5.05 21.56 2.89
N PRO A 197 4.34 22.69 2.69
CA PRO A 197 2.87 22.68 2.57
C PRO A 197 2.33 22.00 1.30
N LYS A 198 3.18 21.78 0.29
CA LYS A 198 2.81 21.07 -0.94
C LYS A 198 3.26 19.60 -0.97
N LEU A 199 4.00 19.18 0.04
CA LEU A 199 4.48 17.80 0.14
C LEU A 199 3.31 16.85 0.35
N LYS A 200 3.11 15.93 -0.58
CA LYS A 200 2.16 14.83 -0.38
C LYS A 200 2.76 13.77 0.52
N VAL A 201 2.04 13.38 1.56
CA VAL A 201 2.45 12.30 2.46
C VAL A 201 1.36 11.24 2.53
N MET A 202 1.74 9.98 2.44
CA MET A 202 0.88 8.87 2.77
C MET A 202 1.35 8.26 4.09
N LEU A 203 0.47 8.25 5.10
CA LEU A 203 0.67 7.51 6.33
C LEU A 203 0.30 6.06 6.04
N MET A 204 1.29 5.19 6.02
CA MET A 204 1.07 3.77 5.78
C MET A 204 0.40 3.14 7.00
N HIS A 205 -0.37 2.07 6.78
CA HIS A 205 -1.12 1.36 7.83
C HIS A 205 -2.17 2.20 8.56
N MET A 206 -2.70 3.25 7.92
CA MET A 206 -3.68 4.19 8.51
C MET A 206 -3.22 4.83 9.83
N GLY A 207 -1.93 4.75 10.19
CA GLY A 207 -1.46 5.17 11.53
C GLY A 207 -1.98 4.31 12.68
N PHE A 208 -2.42 3.07 12.40
CA PHE A 208 -2.99 2.16 13.41
C PHE A 208 -1.99 1.87 14.53
N PRO A 209 -2.35 1.94 15.82
CA PRO A 209 -3.70 2.13 16.36
C PRO A 209 -4.06 3.59 16.72
N PHE A 210 -3.33 4.61 16.24
CA PHE A 210 -3.49 6.01 16.65
C PHE A 210 -4.62 6.73 15.89
N LEU A 211 -5.85 6.19 15.94
CA LEU A 211 -7.01 6.67 15.18
C LEU A 211 -7.28 8.17 15.28
N GLU A 212 -7.28 8.72 16.51
CA GLU A 212 -7.62 10.12 16.70
C GLU A 212 -6.53 11.07 16.18
N GLU A 213 -5.26 10.65 16.23
CA GLU A 213 -4.16 11.40 15.63
C GLU A 213 -4.24 11.36 14.10
N THR A 214 -4.54 10.20 13.52
CA THR A 214 -4.76 10.04 12.09
C THR A 214 -5.88 10.96 11.62
N LYS A 215 -7.02 10.98 12.33
CA LYS A 215 -8.14 11.89 12.01
C LYS A 215 -7.73 13.35 12.11
N ALA A 216 -6.97 13.74 13.15
CA ALA A 216 -6.51 15.11 13.33
C ALA A 216 -5.64 15.57 12.16
N ILE A 217 -4.65 14.76 11.76
CA ILE A 217 -3.77 15.05 10.62
C ILE A 217 -4.58 15.10 9.31
N LEU A 218 -5.45 14.14 9.07
CA LEU A 218 -6.27 14.13 7.85
C LEU A 218 -7.23 15.33 7.79
N ASN A 219 -7.75 15.80 8.91
CA ASN A 219 -8.66 16.94 8.96
C ASN A 219 -7.94 18.26 8.64
N VAL A 220 -6.73 18.45 9.14
CA VAL A 220 -5.99 19.72 9.00
C VAL A 220 -5.18 19.77 7.71
N TYR A 221 -4.65 18.63 7.25
CA TYR A 221 -3.69 18.56 6.15
C TYR A 221 -4.26 17.81 4.93
N PRO A 222 -4.86 18.53 3.95
CA PRO A 222 -5.51 17.90 2.80
C PRO A 222 -4.56 17.14 1.86
N GLN A 223 -3.25 17.42 1.93
CA GLN A 223 -2.22 16.72 1.17
C GLN A 223 -1.83 15.37 1.75
N VAL A 224 -2.36 14.99 2.93
CA VAL A 224 -2.11 13.70 3.57
C VAL A 224 -3.17 12.69 3.15
N SER A 225 -2.74 11.48 2.85
CA SER A 225 -3.60 10.31 2.61
C SER A 225 -3.10 9.13 3.43
N VAL A 226 -3.82 8.03 3.44
CA VAL A 226 -3.44 6.81 4.16
C VAL A 226 -3.64 5.59 3.28
N ASP A 227 -2.85 4.54 3.48
CA ASP A 227 -3.17 3.21 2.98
C ASP A 227 -3.71 2.32 4.11
N ILE A 228 -4.31 1.22 3.73
CA ILE A 228 -4.93 0.26 4.65
C ILE A 228 -4.12 -1.02 4.80
N SER A 229 -2.93 -1.04 4.22
CA SER A 229 -2.07 -2.22 4.10
C SER A 229 -1.67 -2.82 5.45
N VAL A 230 -1.31 -4.04 5.47
CA VAL A 230 -1.04 -4.94 6.59
C VAL A 230 -2.19 -5.04 7.59
N ILE A 231 -2.80 -3.92 7.99
CA ILE A 231 -3.91 -3.90 8.94
C ILE A 231 -5.13 -4.63 8.37
N ASP A 232 -5.32 -4.55 7.07
CA ASP A 232 -6.42 -5.20 6.35
C ASP A 232 -6.31 -6.74 6.31
N TRP A 233 -5.14 -7.33 6.61
CA TRP A 233 -5.01 -8.79 6.67
C TRP A 233 -4.45 -9.31 8.00
N ALA A 234 -3.55 -8.59 8.67
CA ALA A 234 -2.89 -9.05 9.89
C ALA A 234 -3.71 -8.80 11.18
N VAL A 235 -4.53 -7.73 11.22
CA VAL A 235 -5.35 -7.38 12.38
C VAL A 235 -6.69 -8.12 12.34
N PRO A 236 -7.31 -8.49 13.50
CA PRO A 236 -8.64 -9.08 13.55
C PRO A 236 -9.67 -8.26 12.76
N THR A 237 -10.56 -8.95 12.04
CA THR A 237 -11.49 -8.32 11.07
C THR A 237 -12.32 -7.20 11.68
N GLU A 238 -12.88 -7.39 12.87
CA GLU A 238 -13.75 -6.38 13.51
C GLU A 238 -12.96 -5.15 13.94
N GLU A 239 -11.73 -5.32 14.38
CA GLU A 239 -10.84 -4.22 14.74
C GLU A 239 -10.48 -3.37 13.51
N PHE A 240 -10.03 -4.01 12.44
CA PHE A 240 -9.80 -3.35 11.15
C PHE A 240 -11.06 -2.64 10.64
N TYR A 241 -12.23 -3.32 10.65
CA TYR A 241 -13.48 -2.73 10.19
C TYR A 241 -13.94 -1.54 11.04
N SER A 242 -13.74 -1.60 12.36
CA SER A 242 -14.04 -0.50 13.27
C SER A 242 -13.22 0.74 12.93
N TYR A 243 -11.91 0.55 12.76
CA TYR A 243 -10.98 1.62 12.41
C TYR A 243 -11.31 2.24 11.04
N LEU A 244 -11.44 1.42 10.00
CA LEU A 244 -11.78 1.86 8.64
C LEU A 244 -13.13 2.59 8.60
N ARG A 245 -14.15 2.04 9.26
CA ARG A 245 -15.47 2.67 9.34
C ARG A 245 -15.41 4.04 10.02
N SER A 246 -14.59 4.17 11.06
CA SER A 246 -14.42 5.44 11.76
C SER A 246 -13.83 6.54 10.87
N LEU A 247 -12.82 6.19 10.04
CA LEU A 247 -12.26 7.12 9.05
C LEU A 247 -13.28 7.49 7.96
N LEU A 248 -14.10 6.55 7.52
CA LEU A 248 -15.17 6.81 6.54
C LEU A 248 -16.26 7.73 7.10
N ILE A 249 -16.70 7.49 8.35
CA ILE A 249 -17.69 8.35 9.04
C ILE A 249 -17.14 9.76 9.23
N ALA A 250 -15.84 9.90 9.49
CA ALA A 250 -15.17 11.20 9.57
C ALA A 250 -14.99 11.91 8.21
N GLY A 251 -15.41 11.30 7.09
CA GLY A 251 -15.42 11.92 5.78
C GLY A 251 -14.16 11.71 4.95
N PHE A 252 -13.21 10.84 5.37
CA PHE A 252 -11.92 10.66 4.71
C PHE A 252 -11.89 9.58 3.62
N GLY A 253 -13.06 9.13 3.15
CA GLY A 253 -13.16 8.03 2.18
C GLY A 253 -12.44 8.26 0.83
N ASP A 254 -12.17 9.50 0.45
CA ASP A 254 -11.46 9.88 -0.76
C ASP A 254 -9.92 9.90 -0.60
N ARG A 255 -9.42 9.56 0.59
CA ARG A 255 -7.99 9.51 0.94
C ARG A 255 -7.50 8.16 1.45
N LEU A 256 -8.38 7.14 1.42
CA LEU A 256 -8.06 5.76 1.79
C LEU A 256 -7.66 5.00 0.53
N MET A 257 -6.52 4.31 0.55
CA MET A 257 -6.01 3.55 -0.60
C MET A 257 -5.68 2.12 -0.20
N TYR A 258 -5.87 1.19 -1.13
CA TYR A 258 -5.48 -0.19 -0.98
C TYR A 258 -3.97 -0.36 -1.13
N GLY A 259 -3.34 -1.07 -0.22
CA GLY A 259 -2.00 -1.62 -0.30
C GLY A 259 -2.01 -3.03 0.25
N SER A 260 -1.20 -3.93 -0.27
CA SER A 260 -1.11 -5.30 0.25
C SER A 260 -0.12 -5.42 1.40
N ASP A 261 1.01 -4.73 1.30
CA ASP A 261 2.16 -4.93 2.19
C ASP A 261 2.45 -6.43 2.40
N GLN A 262 2.51 -7.13 1.27
CA GLN A 262 2.64 -8.59 1.26
C GLN A 262 4.02 -9.08 1.70
N MET A 263 5.02 -8.17 1.77
CA MET A 263 6.40 -8.53 2.10
C MET A 263 6.90 -9.71 1.24
N ILE A 264 6.97 -10.92 1.81
CA ILE A 264 7.29 -12.17 1.10
C ILE A 264 6.08 -13.12 1.04
N TRP A 265 4.97 -12.78 1.71
CA TRP A 265 3.78 -13.63 1.81
C TRP A 265 2.78 -13.24 0.72
N GLU A 266 2.96 -13.79 -0.46
CA GLU A 266 2.11 -13.45 -1.61
C GLU A 266 0.61 -13.65 -1.33
N ASP A 267 0.23 -14.59 -0.47
CA ASP A 267 -1.17 -14.85 -0.13
C ASP A 267 -1.83 -13.72 0.70
N ALA A 268 -1.05 -12.80 1.27
CA ALA A 268 -1.57 -11.58 1.89
C ALA A 268 -2.37 -10.75 0.89
N ILE A 269 -1.97 -10.72 -0.40
CA ILE A 269 -2.72 -10.04 -1.49
C ILE A 269 -4.15 -10.56 -1.57
N GLU A 270 -4.33 -11.87 -1.56
CA GLU A 270 -5.66 -12.49 -1.62
C GLU A 270 -6.48 -12.25 -0.35
N ILE A 271 -5.83 -12.37 0.81
CA ILE A 271 -6.48 -12.19 2.12
C ILE A 271 -7.00 -10.76 2.26
N SER A 272 -6.17 -9.77 1.96
CA SER A 272 -6.49 -8.34 2.06
C SER A 272 -7.62 -7.93 1.11
N ILE A 273 -7.52 -8.28 -0.18
CA ILE A 273 -8.56 -7.97 -1.16
C ILE A 273 -9.90 -8.58 -0.75
N ASN A 274 -9.90 -9.86 -0.35
CA ASN A 274 -11.11 -10.55 0.07
C ASN A 274 -11.74 -9.94 1.33
N LYS A 275 -10.93 -9.43 2.28
CA LYS A 275 -11.43 -8.78 3.49
C LYS A 275 -12.17 -7.47 3.15
N ILE A 276 -11.63 -6.68 2.23
CA ILE A 276 -12.27 -5.43 1.77
C ILE A 276 -13.52 -5.73 0.94
N GLU A 277 -13.47 -6.71 0.03
CA GLU A 277 -14.64 -7.09 -0.78
C GLU A 277 -15.80 -7.64 0.08
N LYS A 278 -15.50 -8.30 1.17
CA LYS A 278 -16.50 -8.82 2.12
C LYS A 278 -16.98 -7.79 3.14
N ALA A 279 -16.38 -6.59 3.21
CA ALA A 279 -16.80 -5.55 4.16
C ALA A 279 -18.25 -5.09 3.90
N PRO A 280 -19.21 -5.38 4.82
CA PRO A 280 -20.63 -5.18 4.54
C PRO A 280 -21.05 -3.71 4.59
N PHE A 281 -20.24 -2.85 5.19
CA PHE A 281 -20.50 -1.41 5.31
C PHE A 281 -19.92 -0.59 4.16
N LEU A 282 -19.12 -1.19 3.28
CA LEU A 282 -18.57 -0.53 2.10
C LEU A 282 -19.49 -0.65 0.91
N SER A 283 -19.98 0.48 0.40
CA SER A 283 -20.65 0.53 -0.90
C SER A 283 -19.71 0.18 -2.06
N ALA A 284 -20.25 -0.21 -3.19
CA ALA A 284 -19.46 -0.48 -4.42
C ALA A 284 -18.59 0.73 -4.83
N LYS A 285 -19.11 1.96 -4.66
CA LYS A 285 -18.38 3.21 -4.93
C LYS A 285 -17.19 3.39 -3.98
N GLN A 286 -17.37 3.11 -2.68
CA GLN A 286 -16.28 3.21 -1.72
C GLN A 286 -15.21 2.16 -1.96
N LYS A 287 -15.58 0.92 -2.29
CA LYS A 287 -14.63 -0.11 -2.70
C LYS A 287 -13.85 0.29 -3.95
N GLN A 288 -14.53 0.86 -4.97
CA GLN A 288 -13.88 1.38 -6.17
C GLN A 288 -12.88 2.49 -5.84
N ALA A 289 -13.26 3.43 -4.96
CA ALA A 289 -12.39 4.52 -4.52
C ALA A 289 -11.13 3.99 -3.80
N ILE A 290 -11.30 3.08 -2.85
CA ILE A 290 -10.20 2.48 -2.07
C ILE A 290 -9.27 1.68 -2.98
N PHE A 291 -9.81 0.85 -3.87
CA PHE A 291 -9.00 -0.02 -4.71
C PHE A 291 -8.31 0.69 -5.89
N TYR A 292 -8.86 1.83 -6.36
CA TYR A 292 -8.36 2.40 -7.60
C TYR A 292 -8.37 3.92 -7.65
N ASP A 293 -9.54 4.57 -7.50
CA ASP A 293 -9.70 5.97 -7.89
C ASP A 293 -8.83 6.92 -7.04
N ASN A 294 -8.74 6.66 -5.74
CA ASN A 294 -7.94 7.47 -4.81
C ASN A 294 -6.45 7.39 -5.13
N ALA A 295 -5.95 6.19 -5.44
CA ALA A 295 -4.56 5.99 -5.82
C ALA A 295 -4.23 6.68 -7.15
N VAL A 296 -5.11 6.56 -8.15
CA VAL A 296 -4.96 7.26 -9.44
C VAL A 296 -4.84 8.78 -9.23
N LYS A 297 -5.71 9.35 -8.39
CA LYS A 297 -5.69 10.78 -8.04
C LYS A 297 -4.41 11.17 -7.29
N PHE A 298 -4.03 10.40 -6.27
CA PHE A 298 -2.89 10.72 -5.40
C PHE A 298 -1.56 10.67 -6.15
N PHE A 299 -1.31 9.62 -6.93
CA PHE A 299 -0.08 9.43 -7.70
C PHE A 299 -0.12 10.07 -9.10
N GLY A 300 -1.27 10.59 -9.57
CA GLY A 300 -1.42 11.15 -10.91
C GLY A 300 -1.26 10.09 -12.01
N LEU A 301 -1.74 8.86 -11.77
CA LEU A 301 -1.65 7.76 -12.73
C LEU A 301 -2.60 7.99 -13.92
N LYS A 302 -2.20 7.42 -15.08
CA LYS A 302 -2.98 7.47 -16.33
C LYS A 302 -3.55 6.10 -16.66
#